data_27566787627521012d49b4428ca82739
#
_entry.id   27566787627521012d49b4428ca82739
#
_cell.length_a   1.000
_cell.length_b   1.000
_cell.length_c   1.000
_cell.angle_alpha   90.00
_cell.angle_beta   90.00
_cell.angle_gamma   90.00
#
_symmetry.space_group_name_H-M   'P 1'
#
loop_
_entity.id
_entity.type
_entity.pdbx_description
1 polymer ?
#
loop_
_entity_poly.entity_id
_entity_poly.type
_entity_poly.pdbx_seq_one_letter_code
_entity_poly.pdbx_strand_id
1 'polypeptide(L)'
;MFFELRQYVVRPGQQKAWVKCMEEEIIPFQVKMGMVILGSFVGEEDETVYVWIRRFESEAERKRLYDLVYQSDYWKNEISPKVGTLIDREQIKVQRIVATPHSVIQ
;
A
#
# COMPACT_ATOMS: atom_id res chain seq x y z
N MET A 1 -7.46 14.36 9.09
CA MET A 1 -7.48 12.93 8.68
C MET A 1 -7.71 12.81 7.19
N PHE A 2 -6.98 11.93 6.53
CA PHE A 2 -7.13 11.69 5.10
C PHE A 2 -6.74 10.25 4.77
N PHE A 3 -7.05 9.84 3.54
CA PHE A 3 -6.73 8.51 3.04
C PHE A 3 -5.79 8.62 1.85
N GLU A 4 -4.97 7.61 1.65
CA GLU A 4 -4.24 7.41 0.41
C GLU A 4 -4.88 6.24 -0.34
N LEU A 5 -5.44 6.52 -1.51
CA LEU A 5 -5.88 5.50 -2.45
C LEU A 5 -4.71 5.25 -3.39
N ARG A 6 -4.16 4.04 -3.35
CA ARG A 6 -2.99 3.68 -4.14
C ARG A 6 -3.38 2.62 -5.17
N GLN A 7 -3.00 2.87 -6.41
CA GLN A 7 -3.25 1.95 -7.52
C GLN A 7 -1.92 1.53 -8.13
N TYR A 8 -1.72 0.23 -8.25
CA TYR A 8 -0.50 -0.35 -8.81
C TYR A 8 -0.82 -1.16 -10.05
N VAL A 9 0.16 -1.26 -10.94
CA VAL A 9 0.10 -2.20 -12.07
C VAL A 9 1.00 -3.39 -11.72
N VAL A 10 0.37 -4.54 -11.49
CA VAL A 10 1.07 -5.79 -11.22
C VAL A 10 1.60 -6.35 -12.53
N ARG A 11 2.85 -6.82 -12.54
CA ARG A 11 3.43 -7.40 -13.75
C ARG A 11 2.67 -8.67 -14.16
N PRO A 12 2.53 -8.94 -15.46
CA PRO A 12 1.82 -10.13 -15.94
C PRO A 12 2.32 -11.40 -15.26
N GLY A 13 1.38 -12.23 -14.80
CA GLY A 13 1.67 -13.51 -14.14
C GLY A 13 2.12 -13.38 -12.68
N GLN A 14 2.19 -12.17 -12.11
CA GLN A 14 2.72 -11.94 -10.77
C GLN A 14 1.65 -11.63 -9.71
N GLN A 15 0.36 -11.74 -10.04
CA GLN A 15 -0.69 -11.38 -9.08
C GLN A 15 -0.60 -12.20 -7.79
N LYS A 16 -0.48 -13.52 -7.90
CA LYS A 16 -0.41 -14.37 -6.70
C LYS A 16 0.81 -14.05 -5.84
N ALA A 17 1.96 -13.85 -6.48
CA ALA A 17 3.20 -13.51 -5.77
C ALA A 17 3.09 -12.14 -5.12
N TRP A 18 2.46 -11.18 -5.78
CA TRP A 18 2.25 -9.84 -5.22
C TRP A 18 1.31 -9.88 -4.02
N VAL A 19 0.18 -10.57 -4.13
CA VAL A 19 -0.78 -10.71 -3.02
C VAL A 19 -0.10 -11.38 -1.82
N LYS A 20 0.70 -12.42 -2.06
CA LYS A 20 1.44 -13.10 -1.01
C LYS A 20 2.42 -12.14 -0.32
N CYS A 21 3.15 -11.35 -1.09
CA CYS A 21 4.08 -10.34 -0.57
C CYS A 21 3.33 -9.30 0.28
N MET A 22 2.19 -8.80 -0.21
CA MET A 22 1.38 -7.84 0.53
C MET A 22 0.85 -8.43 1.84
N GLU A 23 0.28 -9.64 1.78
CA GLU A 23 -0.40 -10.23 2.94
C GLU A 23 0.56 -10.82 3.97
N GLU A 24 1.69 -11.34 3.55
CA GLU A 24 2.64 -11.98 4.47
C GLU A 24 3.75 -11.04 4.96
N GLU A 25 4.09 -10.00 4.21
CA GLU A 25 5.23 -9.14 4.53
C GLU A 25 4.86 -7.66 4.68
N ILE A 26 4.29 -7.05 3.64
CA ILE A 26 4.10 -5.58 3.60
C ILE A 26 3.03 -5.12 4.60
N ILE A 27 1.83 -5.68 4.51
CA ILE A 27 0.73 -5.27 5.39
C ILE A 27 1.06 -5.55 6.86
N PRO A 28 1.50 -6.76 7.24
CA PRO A 28 1.83 -7.01 8.65
C PRO A 28 2.91 -6.09 9.19
N PHE A 29 3.94 -5.81 8.40
CA PHE A 29 5.00 -4.90 8.81
C PHE A 29 4.49 -3.48 9.01
N GLN A 30 3.70 -2.97 8.08
CA GLN A 30 3.17 -1.60 8.16
C GLN A 30 2.19 -1.44 9.31
N VAL A 31 1.34 -2.42 9.55
CA VAL A 31 0.41 -2.42 10.68
C VAL A 31 1.19 -2.43 11.99
N LYS A 32 2.24 -3.23 12.09
CA LYS A 32 3.12 -3.27 13.26
C LYS A 32 3.75 -1.92 13.54
N MET A 33 4.10 -1.16 12.49
CA MET A 33 4.70 0.17 12.63
C MET A 33 3.67 1.25 12.96
N GLY A 34 2.37 0.95 12.89
CA GLY A 34 1.31 1.87 13.24
C GLY A 34 0.46 2.38 12.07
N MET A 35 0.69 1.89 10.87
CA MET A 35 -0.14 2.29 9.73
C MET A 35 -1.52 1.63 9.79
N VAL A 36 -2.56 2.38 9.40
CA VAL A 36 -3.92 1.89 9.32
C VAL A 36 -4.24 1.57 7.87
N ILE A 37 -4.45 0.30 7.59
CA ILE A 37 -4.76 -0.19 6.25
C ILE A 37 -6.23 -0.63 6.23
N LEU A 38 -7.01 -0.05 5.31
CA LEU A 38 -8.44 -0.27 5.26
C LEU A 38 -8.87 -1.35 4.27
N GLY A 39 -8.04 -1.64 3.30
CA GLY A 39 -8.38 -2.65 2.32
C GLY A 39 -7.26 -2.91 1.34
N SER A 40 -7.31 -4.08 0.73
CA SER A 40 -6.34 -4.59 -0.24
C SER A 40 -7.15 -5.35 -1.28
N PHE A 41 -7.05 -4.93 -2.55
CA PHE A 41 -7.95 -5.39 -3.61
C PHE A 41 -7.18 -5.75 -4.87
N VAL A 42 -7.64 -6.79 -5.55
CA VAL A 42 -7.14 -7.16 -6.87
C VAL A 42 -8.26 -6.96 -7.90
N GLY A 43 -7.90 -6.83 -9.17
CA GLY A 43 -8.90 -6.81 -10.23
C GLY A 43 -9.59 -8.17 -10.33
N GLU A 44 -10.92 -8.17 -10.49
CA GLU A 44 -11.68 -9.41 -10.62
C GLU A 44 -11.31 -10.18 -11.88
N GLU A 45 -11.14 -9.48 -12.99
CA GLU A 45 -10.80 -10.07 -14.27
C GLU A 45 -9.41 -9.69 -14.77
N ASP A 46 -8.97 -8.44 -14.50
CA ASP A 46 -7.67 -7.94 -14.92
C ASP A 46 -6.64 -8.18 -13.81
N GLU A 47 -5.75 -9.15 -14.03
CA GLU A 47 -4.74 -9.54 -13.05
C GLU A 47 -3.68 -8.47 -12.77
N THR A 48 -3.62 -7.41 -13.58
CA THR A 48 -2.64 -6.33 -13.39
C THR A 48 -3.13 -5.26 -12.42
N VAL A 49 -4.40 -5.28 -12.05
CA VAL A 49 -4.99 -4.28 -11.15
C VAL A 49 -4.74 -4.64 -9.70
N TYR A 50 -4.18 -3.70 -8.95
CA TYR A 50 -4.10 -3.80 -7.50
C TYR A 50 -4.41 -2.44 -6.89
N VAL A 51 -5.22 -2.43 -5.84
CA VAL A 51 -5.62 -1.19 -5.14
C VAL A 51 -5.57 -1.44 -3.64
N TRP A 52 -5.01 -0.48 -2.89
CA TRP A 52 -5.12 -0.51 -1.43
C TRP A 52 -5.29 0.89 -0.88
N ILE A 53 -5.83 0.98 0.33
CA ILE A 53 -6.20 2.24 0.95
C ILE A 53 -5.61 2.29 2.35
N ARG A 54 -4.93 3.39 2.69
CA ARG A 54 -4.39 3.64 4.02
C ARG A 54 -4.97 4.94 4.57
N ARG A 55 -5.13 5.02 5.87
CA ARG A 55 -5.63 6.21 6.57
C ARG A 55 -4.53 6.81 7.44
N PHE A 56 -4.42 8.13 7.43
CA PHE A 56 -3.48 8.88 8.27
C PHE A 56 -4.21 9.98 9.02
N GLU A 57 -3.84 10.17 10.29
CA GLU A 57 -4.46 11.20 11.12
C GLU A 57 -4.08 12.61 10.67
N SER A 58 -2.87 12.80 10.17
CA SER A 58 -2.34 14.10 9.74
C SER A 58 -1.14 13.90 8.82
N GLU A 59 -0.72 14.98 8.19
CA GLU A 59 0.51 14.96 7.38
C GLU A 59 1.74 14.67 8.23
N ALA A 60 1.80 15.21 9.45
CA ALA A 60 2.92 14.95 10.38
C ALA A 60 2.98 13.44 10.72
N GLU A 61 1.83 12.83 10.99
CA GLU A 61 1.74 11.40 11.27
C GLU A 61 2.15 10.57 10.06
N ARG A 62 1.71 10.97 8.86
CA ARG A 62 2.10 10.28 7.63
C ARG A 62 3.62 10.28 7.45
N LYS A 63 4.25 11.43 7.63
CA LYS A 63 5.71 11.56 7.51
C LYS A 63 6.43 10.68 8.53
N ARG A 64 5.97 10.69 9.76
CA ARG A 64 6.54 9.87 10.84
C ARG A 64 6.48 8.38 10.49
N LEU A 65 5.31 7.92 10.05
CA LEU A 65 5.11 6.51 9.68
C LEU A 65 5.88 6.11 8.42
N TYR A 66 5.96 7.02 7.45
CA TYR A 66 6.78 6.78 6.25
C TYR A 66 8.25 6.58 6.60
N ASP A 67 8.77 7.39 7.52
CA ASP A 67 10.16 7.24 7.96
C ASP A 67 10.37 5.90 8.67
N LEU A 68 9.45 5.53 9.58
CA LEU A 68 9.53 4.25 10.30
C LEU A 68 9.52 3.05 9.35
N VAL A 69 8.69 3.10 8.30
CA VAL A 69 8.53 1.98 7.37
C VAL A 69 9.61 2.00 6.30
N TYR A 70 9.67 3.09 5.52
CA TYR A 70 10.45 3.10 4.29
C TYR A 70 11.94 3.39 4.49
N GLN A 71 12.33 3.93 5.64
CA GLN A 71 13.73 4.11 6.00
C GLN A 71 14.29 2.95 6.84
N SER A 72 13.46 1.96 7.16
CA SER A 72 13.91 0.78 7.90
C SER A 72 14.81 -0.11 7.04
N ASP A 73 15.73 -0.82 7.70
CA ASP A 73 16.59 -1.80 7.02
C ASP A 73 15.76 -2.94 6.43
N TYR A 74 14.73 -3.37 7.16
CA TYR A 74 13.84 -4.43 6.70
C TYR A 74 13.18 -4.07 5.37
N TRP A 75 12.62 -2.86 5.25
CA TRP A 75 12.02 -2.43 4.00
C TRP A 75 13.07 -2.35 2.87
N LYS A 76 14.18 -1.66 3.13
CA LYS A 76 15.20 -1.40 2.11
C LYS A 76 15.87 -2.67 1.61
N ASN A 77 16.16 -3.61 2.51
CA ASN A 77 16.97 -4.78 2.18
C ASN A 77 16.14 -6.01 1.85
N GLU A 78 14.97 -6.16 2.49
CA GLU A 78 14.18 -7.38 2.35
C GLU A 78 12.94 -7.21 1.46
N ILE A 79 12.25 -6.09 1.54
CA ILE A 79 10.98 -5.90 0.82
C ILE A 79 11.17 -5.16 -0.49
N SER A 80 11.78 -3.98 -0.46
CA SER A 80 11.89 -3.12 -1.64
C SER A 80 12.46 -3.81 -2.88
N PRO A 81 13.50 -4.66 -2.77
CA PRO A 81 14.00 -5.36 -3.96
C PRO A 81 12.98 -6.27 -4.62
N LYS A 82 12.08 -6.88 -3.84
CA LYS A 82 11.02 -7.74 -4.36
C LYS A 82 9.95 -6.95 -5.09
N VAL A 83 9.59 -5.77 -4.56
CA VAL A 83 8.49 -4.97 -5.09
C VAL A 83 8.67 -4.68 -6.57
N GLY A 84 9.85 -4.24 -6.98
CA GLY A 84 10.14 -3.91 -8.37
C GLY A 84 10.08 -5.09 -9.34
N THR A 85 10.18 -6.33 -8.83
CA THR A 85 10.02 -7.52 -9.65
C THR A 85 8.55 -7.92 -9.82
N LEU A 86 7.67 -7.41 -8.97
CA LEU A 86 6.27 -7.82 -8.92
C LEU A 86 5.31 -6.76 -9.48
N ILE A 87 5.62 -5.47 -9.29
CA ILE A 87 4.81 -4.38 -9.83
C ILE A 87 5.69 -3.42 -10.64
N ASP A 88 5.04 -2.65 -11.50
CA ASP A 88 5.71 -1.59 -12.26
C ASP A 88 5.64 -0.29 -11.45
N ARG A 89 6.76 0.08 -10.80
CA ARG A 89 6.82 1.27 -9.97
C ARG A 89 6.53 2.57 -10.72
N GLU A 90 6.79 2.62 -12.00
CA GLU A 90 6.54 3.82 -12.79
C GLU A 90 5.06 4.09 -13.01
N GLN A 91 4.22 3.09 -12.80
CA GLN A 91 2.77 3.20 -12.97
C GLN A 91 2.01 3.27 -11.64
N ILE A 92 2.68 3.56 -10.54
CA ILE A 92 2.02 3.78 -9.26
C ILE A 92 1.27 5.11 -9.30
N LYS A 93 -0.02 5.07 -8.94
CA LYS A 93 -0.85 6.26 -8.80
C LYS A 93 -1.31 6.39 -7.36
N VAL A 94 -1.17 7.58 -6.78
CA VAL A 94 -1.58 7.86 -5.42
C VAL A 94 -2.52 9.06 -5.43
N GLN A 95 -3.71 8.90 -4.82
CA GLN A 95 -4.63 10.00 -4.58
C GLN A 95 -4.84 10.17 -3.09
N ARG A 96 -4.74 11.42 -2.63
CA ARG A 96 -5.16 11.75 -1.26
C ARG A 96 -6.62 12.15 -1.32
N ILE A 97 -7.44 11.49 -0.51
CA ILE A 97 -8.88 11.73 -0.46
C ILE A 97 -9.31 11.90 0.99
N VAL A 98 -10.42 12.61 1.17
CA VAL A 98 -11.02 12.81 2.50
C VAL A 98 -12.44 12.26 2.47
N ALA A 99 -12.87 11.71 3.62
CA ALA A 99 -14.22 11.19 3.72
C ALA A 99 -15.23 12.33 3.67
N THR A 100 -16.35 12.08 2.99
CA THR A 100 -17.51 12.98 3.09
C THR A 100 -18.13 12.84 4.48
N PRO A 101 -18.93 13.84 4.94
CA PRO A 101 -19.44 13.82 6.33
C PRO A 101 -20.21 12.55 6.73
N HIS A 102 -20.89 11.91 5.78
CA HIS A 102 -21.68 10.71 6.06
C HIS A 102 -21.11 9.45 5.40
N SER A 103 -19.82 9.47 5.06
CA SER A 103 -19.16 8.28 4.56
C SER A 103 -19.14 7.18 5.62
N VAL A 104 -19.41 5.93 5.21
CA VAL A 104 -19.33 4.79 6.13
C VAL A 104 -17.88 4.49 6.52
N ILE A 105 -16.93 4.85 5.68
CA ILE A 105 -15.50 4.77 6.01
C ILE A 105 -15.05 6.17 6.41
N GLN A 106 -14.58 6.26 7.62
CA GLN A 106 -14.10 7.53 8.18
C GLN A 106 -12.62 7.47 8.51
#